data_d0a3784d7e739f8daba163d0ac8b514f
#
_entry.id   d0a3784d7e739f8daba163d0ac8b514f
#
_cell.length_a   1.000
_cell.length_b   1.000
_cell.length_c   1.000
_cell.angle_alpha   90.00
_cell.angle_beta   90.00
_cell.angle_gamma   90.00
#
_symmetry.space_group_name_H-M   'P 1'
#
loop_
_entity.id
_entity.type
_entity.pdbx_description
1 polymer ?
#
loop_
_entity_poly.entity_id
_entity_poly.type
_entity_poly.pdbx_seq_one_letter_code
_entity_poly.pdbx_strand_id
1 'polypeptide(L)'
;MSRPWTLADERIDRSRVAVIEGDLYTALDAQRMEEMGVRTIQLNTEGACHLEADMIEEALALLDLSGIDTVIIDNIGNLVCTAEFALGEHIRIGMASVTEGNDKPLKYPLLFQTADVVLINKIDLQPYTNFSVERFEADIHSLNANAKVYTCSAFKQIGLEPIIELFANK
;
A
#
# COMPACT_ATOMS: atom_id res chain seq x y z
N MET A 1 4.12 -10.48 6.55
CA MET A 1 3.69 -9.67 7.70
C MET A 1 4.15 -8.25 7.46
N SER A 2 3.29 -7.43 6.89
CA SER A 2 3.53 -6.00 6.74
C SER A 2 3.13 -5.31 8.03
N ARG A 3 4.06 -4.76 8.75
CA ARG A 3 3.72 -3.82 9.82
C ARG A 3 3.45 -2.47 9.16
N PRO A 4 2.51 -1.67 9.63
CA PRO A 4 2.27 -0.32 9.13
C PRO A 4 3.38 0.63 9.61
N TRP A 5 4.59 0.39 9.12
CA TRP A 5 5.80 1.07 9.58
C TRP A 5 5.76 2.58 9.37
N THR A 6 5.08 3.03 8.31
CA THR A 6 4.88 4.45 8.05
C THR A 6 4.07 5.10 9.17
N LEU A 7 3.06 4.43 9.69
CA LEU A 7 2.24 4.94 10.79
C LEU A 7 2.97 4.93 12.15
N ALA A 8 4.14 4.28 12.25
CA ALA A 8 4.97 4.35 13.45
C ALA A 8 5.85 5.60 13.51
N ASP A 9 5.94 6.39 12.43
CA ASP A 9 6.71 7.63 12.41
C ASP A 9 6.00 8.74 13.19
N GLU A 10 6.76 9.47 14.02
CA GLU A 10 6.24 10.53 14.90
C GLU A 10 5.73 11.76 14.13
N ARG A 11 6.11 11.91 12.85
CA ARG A 11 5.64 12.99 11.97
C ARG A 11 4.19 12.77 11.51
N ILE A 12 3.65 11.56 11.65
CA ILE A 12 2.27 11.25 11.29
C ILE A 12 1.40 11.35 12.54
N ASP A 13 0.44 12.27 12.52
CA ASP A 13 -0.61 12.32 13.52
C ASP A 13 -1.63 11.19 13.26
N ARG A 14 -1.48 10.10 13.98
CA ARG A 14 -2.32 8.89 13.81
C ARG A 14 -3.79 9.16 14.09
N SER A 15 -4.12 10.17 14.90
CA SER A 15 -5.51 10.54 15.16
C SER A 15 -6.23 11.09 13.93
N ARG A 16 -5.45 11.49 12.90
CA ARG A 16 -5.93 12.03 11.62
C ARG A 16 -5.89 11.01 10.48
N VAL A 17 -5.57 9.76 10.78
CA VAL A 17 -5.51 8.67 9.81
C VAL A 17 -6.55 7.61 10.16
N ALA A 18 -7.24 7.10 9.15
CA ALA A 18 -8.06 5.90 9.26
C ALA A 18 -7.58 4.84 8.27
N VAL A 19 -7.84 3.58 8.55
CA VAL A 19 -7.47 2.44 7.70
C VAL A 19 -8.70 1.60 7.41
N ILE A 20 -8.90 1.27 6.14
CA ILE A 20 -9.83 0.24 5.69
C ILE A 20 -8.96 -0.93 5.23
N GLU A 21 -9.07 -2.06 5.88
CA GLU A 21 -8.26 -3.23 5.61
C GLU A 21 -9.10 -4.35 5.00
N GLY A 22 -8.70 -4.81 3.81
CA GLY A 22 -9.25 -6.00 3.18
C GLY A 22 -8.43 -7.23 3.52
N ASP A 23 -8.98 -8.16 4.28
CA ASP A 23 -8.33 -9.45 4.54
C ASP A 23 -9.32 -10.59 4.30
N LEU A 24 -8.76 -11.72 3.86
CA LEU A 24 -9.53 -12.94 3.59
C LEU A 24 -9.92 -13.67 4.87
N TYR A 25 -9.07 -13.66 5.93
CA TYR A 25 -9.22 -14.59 7.04
C TYR A 25 -8.76 -14.10 8.43
N THR A 26 -8.03 -13.00 8.56
CA THR A 26 -7.43 -12.62 9.85
C THR A 26 -7.67 -11.15 10.22
N ALA A 27 -7.92 -10.91 11.50
CA ALA A 27 -8.06 -9.58 12.08
C ALA A 27 -6.76 -9.07 12.74
N LEU A 28 -5.62 -9.73 12.48
CA LEU A 28 -4.38 -9.46 13.22
C LEU A 28 -3.77 -8.10 12.88
N ASP A 29 -3.88 -7.66 11.64
CA ASP A 29 -3.32 -6.39 11.22
C ASP A 29 -4.24 -5.23 11.63
N ALA A 30 -5.58 -5.40 11.56
CA ALA A 30 -6.54 -4.46 12.13
C ALA A 30 -6.33 -4.26 13.64
N GLN A 31 -6.16 -5.33 14.41
CA GLN A 31 -5.88 -5.24 15.84
C GLN A 31 -4.60 -4.44 16.15
N ARG A 32 -3.55 -4.62 15.35
CA ARG A 32 -2.30 -3.85 15.49
C ARG A 32 -2.48 -2.36 15.21
N MET A 33 -3.32 -2.01 14.23
CA MET A 33 -3.65 -0.62 13.93
C MET A 33 -4.40 0.01 15.10
N GLU A 34 -5.38 -0.71 15.64
CA GLU A 34 -6.16 -0.27 16.81
C GLU A 34 -5.26 -0.08 18.04
N GLU A 35 -4.32 -1.02 18.31
CA GLU A 35 -3.31 -0.89 19.38
C GLU A 35 -2.43 0.34 19.22
N MET A 36 -2.22 0.81 17.99
CA MET A 36 -1.50 2.04 17.67
C MET A 36 -2.38 3.30 17.76
N GLY A 37 -3.67 3.15 18.08
CA GLY A 37 -4.63 4.26 18.16
C GLY A 37 -5.14 4.76 16.81
N VAL A 38 -5.01 3.95 15.75
CA VAL A 38 -5.52 4.26 14.41
C VAL A 38 -6.95 3.73 14.29
N ARG A 39 -7.86 4.56 13.78
CA ARG A 39 -9.23 4.12 13.46
C ARG A 39 -9.18 3.13 12.31
N THR A 40 -9.69 1.92 12.52
CA THR A 40 -9.59 0.84 11.54
C THR A 40 -10.94 0.16 11.36
N ILE A 41 -11.29 -0.13 10.11
CA ILE A 41 -12.37 -1.05 9.76
C ILE A 41 -11.77 -2.17 8.92
N GLN A 42 -12.08 -3.40 9.32
CA GLN A 42 -11.75 -4.57 8.54
C GLN A 42 -12.95 -4.99 7.70
N LEU A 43 -12.70 -5.18 6.41
CA LEU A 43 -13.65 -5.75 5.45
C LEU A 43 -13.30 -7.21 5.21
N ASN A 44 -14.22 -8.08 5.53
CA ASN A 44 -14.11 -9.50 5.17
C ASN A 44 -14.74 -9.70 3.79
N THR A 45 -13.93 -10.12 2.84
CA THR A 45 -14.38 -10.29 1.46
C THR A 45 -15.00 -11.66 1.18
N GLU A 46 -15.14 -12.51 2.22
CA GLU A 46 -15.72 -13.88 2.08
C GLU A 46 -15.07 -14.73 0.97
N GLY A 47 -13.79 -14.48 0.71
CA GLY A 47 -13.01 -15.18 -0.31
C GLY A 47 -12.89 -14.46 -1.65
N ALA A 48 -13.42 -13.25 -1.81
CA ALA A 48 -13.12 -12.42 -2.98
C ALA A 48 -11.66 -11.95 -2.96
N CYS A 49 -11.05 -11.83 -4.14
CA CYS A 49 -9.62 -11.51 -4.30
C CYS A 49 -9.33 -10.00 -4.41
N HIS A 50 -10.31 -9.14 -4.21
CA HIS A 50 -10.23 -7.68 -4.26
C HIS A 50 -11.34 -7.03 -3.43
N LEU A 51 -11.17 -5.75 -3.12
CA LEU A 51 -12.22 -4.88 -2.60
C LEU A 51 -12.94 -4.22 -3.78
N GLU A 52 -14.21 -3.88 -3.58
CA GLU A 52 -15.05 -3.14 -4.53
C GLU A 52 -15.38 -1.75 -3.98
N ALA A 53 -15.73 -0.80 -4.85
CA ALA A 53 -15.96 0.59 -4.46
C ALA A 53 -17.18 0.76 -3.52
N ASP A 54 -18.20 -0.06 -3.67
CA ASP A 54 -19.38 -0.09 -2.79
C ASP A 54 -19.02 -0.54 -1.37
N MET A 55 -18.13 -1.54 -1.23
CA MET A 55 -17.61 -1.96 0.07
C MET A 55 -16.85 -0.82 0.77
N ILE A 56 -16.08 -0.04 0.00
CA ILE A 56 -15.36 1.13 0.53
C ILE A 56 -16.35 2.22 0.95
N GLU A 57 -17.40 2.48 0.15
CA GLU A 57 -18.44 3.46 0.49
C GLU A 57 -19.16 3.08 1.78
N GLU A 58 -19.52 1.82 1.95
CA GLU A 58 -20.12 1.31 3.19
C GLU A 58 -19.19 1.46 4.39
N ALA A 59 -17.89 1.13 4.23
CA ALA A 59 -16.89 1.28 5.29
C ALA A 59 -16.71 2.74 5.69
N LEU A 60 -16.64 3.66 4.71
CA LEU A 60 -16.53 5.09 4.96
C LEU A 60 -17.75 5.65 5.69
N ALA A 61 -18.96 5.12 5.42
CA ALA A 61 -20.18 5.51 6.12
C ALA A 61 -20.19 5.06 7.60
N LEU A 62 -19.48 4.00 7.94
CA LEU A 62 -19.34 3.49 9.31
C LEU A 62 -18.21 4.16 10.09
N LEU A 63 -17.22 4.73 9.42
CA LEU A 63 -16.11 5.45 10.03
C LEU A 63 -16.56 6.85 10.48
N ASP A 64 -16.25 7.21 11.73
CA ASP A 64 -16.27 8.61 12.12
C ASP A 64 -15.09 9.34 11.50
N LEU A 65 -15.34 10.04 10.41
CA LEU A 65 -14.32 10.79 9.67
C LEU A 65 -13.99 12.16 10.26
N SER A 66 -14.59 12.52 11.42
CA SER A 66 -14.31 13.79 12.10
C SER A 66 -12.83 13.89 12.47
N GLY A 67 -12.14 14.88 11.89
CA GLY A 67 -10.71 15.11 12.08
C GLY A 67 -9.80 14.16 11.32
N ILE A 68 -10.32 13.28 10.47
CA ILE A 68 -9.52 12.42 9.58
C ILE A 68 -9.16 13.18 8.31
N ASP A 69 -7.88 13.22 7.98
CA ASP A 69 -7.36 13.82 6.74
C ASP A 69 -7.04 12.77 5.68
N THR A 70 -6.69 11.57 6.13
CA THR A 70 -6.21 10.51 5.25
C THR A 70 -6.88 9.19 5.60
N VAL A 71 -7.45 8.55 4.58
CA VAL A 71 -7.92 7.17 4.66
C VAL A 71 -6.98 6.31 3.82
N ILE A 72 -6.41 5.28 4.43
CA ILE A 72 -5.60 4.27 3.76
C ILE A 72 -6.49 3.07 3.48
N ILE A 73 -6.55 2.65 2.22
CA ILE A 73 -7.21 1.41 1.83
C ILE A 73 -6.11 0.37 1.60
N ASP A 74 -5.98 -0.59 2.50
CA ASP A 74 -5.07 -1.74 2.34
C ASP A 74 -5.84 -2.87 1.67
N ASN A 75 -5.61 -3.02 0.37
CA ASN A 75 -6.31 -3.99 -0.45
C ASN A 75 -5.71 -5.39 -0.26
N ILE A 76 -6.45 -6.41 -0.68
CA ILE A 76 -5.99 -7.80 -0.64
C ILE A 76 -4.69 -7.97 -1.43
N GLY A 77 -3.78 -8.79 -0.92
CA GLY A 77 -2.47 -9.05 -1.51
C GLY A 77 -2.53 -9.84 -2.83
N ASN A 78 -3.12 -9.22 -3.86
CA ASN A 78 -3.29 -9.79 -5.20
C ASN A 78 -2.86 -8.77 -6.26
N LEU A 79 -1.97 -9.16 -7.18
CA LEU A 79 -1.42 -8.25 -8.19
C LEU A 79 -2.28 -8.15 -9.48
N VAL A 80 -3.32 -8.96 -9.60
CA VAL A 80 -4.19 -9.01 -10.79
C VAL A 80 -5.52 -8.32 -10.50
N CYS A 81 -6.34 -8.95 -9.65
CA CYS A 81 -7.70 -8.48 -9.41
C CYS A 81 -7.74 -7.06 -8.82
N THR A 82 -6.87 -6.74 -7.86
CA THR A 82 -6.84 -5.41 -7.23
C THR A 82 -6.44 -4.29 -8.19
N ALA A 83 -5.79 -4.61 -9.31
CA ALA A 83 -5.42 -3.63 -10.32
C ALA A 83 -6.58 -3.27 -11.28
N GLU A 84 -7.57 -4.14 -11.42
CA GLU A 84 -8.69 -3.96 -12.34
C GLU A 84 -9.77 -3.04 -11.81
N PHE A 85 -9.85 -2.88 -10.49
CA PHE A 85 -10.93 -2.14 -9.83
C PHE A 85 -10.42 -0.83 -9.22
N ALA A 86 -11.08 0.28 -9.58
CA ALA A 86 -10.87 1.57 -8.94
C ALA A 86 -11.75 1.65 -7.69
N LEU A 87 -11.18 2.07 -6.57
CA LEU A 87 -11.85 2.20 -5.28
C LEU A 87 -12.23 3.65 -4.95
N GLY A 88 -11.99 4.59 -5.88
CA GLY A 88 -12.18 6.02 -5.65
C GLY A 88 -10.97 6.69 -4.97
N GLU A 89 -9.85 6.02 -4.91
CA GLU A 89 -8.61 6.52 -4.33
C GLU A 89 -8.02 7.71 -5.10
N HIS A 90 -7.44 8.68 -4.38
CA HIS A 90 -6.74 9.82 -4.97
C HIS A 90 -5.31 9.49 -5.38
N ILE A 91 -4.70 8.51 -4.72
CA ILE A 91 -3.33 8.05 -4.97
C ILE A 91 -3.34 6.53 -4.89
N ARG A 92 -2.88 5.89 -5.95
CA ARG A 92 -2.70 4.43 -6.00
C ARG A 92 -1.25 4.07 -5.78
N ILE A 93 -0.97 3.26 -4.75
CA ILE A 93 0.37 2.81 -4.40
C ILE A 93 0.50 1.33 -4.72
N GLY A 94 1.34 1.00 -5.70
CA GLY A 94 1.73 -0.38 -5.98
C GLY A 94 2.89 -0.80 -5.09
N MET A 95 2.81 -1.99 -4.48
CA MET A 95 3.91 -2.54 -3.68
C MET A 95 4.55 -3.72 -4.38
N ALA A 96 5.89 -3.71 -4.41
CA ALA A 96 6.73 -4.83 -4.84
C ALA A 96 7.82 -5.09 -3.80
N SER A 97 8.47 -6.24 -3.87
CA SER A 97 9.55 -6.60 -2.97
C SER A 97 10.73 -7.17 -3.76
N VAL A 98 11.96 -6.83 -3.35
CA VAL A 98 13.18 -7.36 -3.97
C VAL A 98 13.27 -8.89 -3.93
N THR A 99 12.54 -9.53 -3.02
CA THR A 99 12.49 -11.00 -2.90
C THR A 99 11.58 -11.67 -3.90
N GLU A 100 10.80 -10.90 -4.70
CA GLU A 100 9.83 -11.42 -5.65
C GLU A 100 10.33 -11.49 -7.10
N GLY A 101 11.53 -10.95 -7.35
CA GLY A 101 12.16 -10.93 -8.66
C GLY A 101 11.77 -9.75 -9.55
N ASN A 102 12.54 -9.55 -10.64
CA ASN A 102 12.41 -8.38 -11.53
C ASN A 102 11.28 -8.49 -12.56
N ASP A 103 10.62 -9.61 -12.67
CA ASP A 103 9.68 -9.88 -13.76
C ASP A 103 8.23 -9.43 -13.48
N LYS A 104 7.98 -8.90 -12.29
CA LYS A 104 6.63 -8.48 -11.88
C LYS A 104 6.00 -7.40 -12.79
N PRO A 105 6.71 -6.32 -13.19
CA PRO A 105 6.12 -5.33 -14.08
C PRO A 105 5.64 -5.92 -15.40
N LEU A 106 6.40 -6.85 -15.97
CA LEU A 106 6.07 -7.49 -17.24
C LEU A 106 4.96 -8.55 -17.09
N LYS A 107 4.86 -9.20 -15.92
CA LYS A 107 3.81 -10.19 -15.65
C LYS A 107 2.48 -9.59 -15.25
N TYR A 108 2.50 -8.46 -14.56
CA TYR A 108 1.33 -7.78 -13.99
C TYR A 108 1.29 -6.31 -14.41
N PRO A 109 1.29 -6.02 -15.72
CA PRO A 109 1.49 -4.67 -16.23
C PRO A 109 0.42 -3.69 -15.75
N LEU A 110 -0.82 -4.12 -15.59
CA LEU A 110 -1.93 -3.24 -15.22
C LEU A 110 -1.70 -2.57 -13.86
N LEU A 111 -1.18 -3.31 -12.87
CA LEU A 111 -0.87 -2.73 -11.57
C LEU A 111 0.10 -1.55 -11.68
N PHE A 112 1.16 -1.72 -12.47
CA PHE A 112 2.20 -0.69 -12.62
C PHE A 112 1.79 0.44 -13.58
N GLN A 113 0.90 0.14 -14.54
CA GLN A 113 0.32 1.17 -15.43
C GLN A 113 -0.59 2.13 -14.69
N THR A 114 -1.31 1.64 -13.67
CA THR A 114 -2.32 2.43 -12.93
C THR A 114 -1.78 3.03 -11.63
N ALA A 115 -0.59 2.62 -11.17
CA ALA A 115 -0.01 3.14 -9.94
C ALA A 115 0.57 4.55 -10.12
N ASP A 116 0.25 5.47 -9.22
CA ASP A 116 0.89 6.79 -9.13
C ASP A 116 2.27 6.68 -8.48
N VAL A 117 2.38 5.76 -7.52
CA VAL A 117 3.60 5.50 -6.75
C VAL A 117 3.86 4.01 -6.73
N VAL A 118 5.11 3.60 -6.91
CA VAL A 118 5.54 2.22 -6.72
C VAL A 118 6.60 2.16 -5.63
N LEU A 119 6.37 1.30 -4.64
CA LEU A 119 7.30 1.05 -3.55
C LEU A 119 8.00 -0.29 -3.74
N ILE A 120 9.32 -0.26 -3.84
CA ILE A 120 10.17 -1.46 -3.85
C ILE A 120 10.64 -1.69 -2.42
N ASN A 121 9.96 -2.57 -1.71
CA ASN A 121 10.23 -2.86 -0.30
C ASN A 121 11.32 -3.93 -0.11
N LYS A 122 11.78 -4.06 1.14
CA LYS A 122 12.81 -4.99 1.59
C LYS A 122 14.16 -4.75 0.90
N ILE A 123 14.49 -3.49 0.60
CA ILE A 123 15.75 -3.13 -0.08
C ILE A 123 17.00 -3.59 0.70
N ASP A 124 16.90 -3.77 2.00
CA ASP A 124 17.92 -4.34 2.87
C ASP A 124 18.30 -5.78 2.51
N LEU A 125 17.41 -6.49 1.79
CA LEU A 125 17.66 -7.85 1.31
C LEU A 125 18.23 -7.90 -0.12
N GLN A 126 18.31 -6.76 -0.82
CA GLN A 126 18.80 -6.71 -2.19
C GLN A 126 20.16 -7.42 -2.38
N PRO A 127 21.17 -7.25 -1.47
CA PRO A 127 22.47 -7.90 -1.62
C PRO A 127 22.42 -9.44 -1.64
N TYR A 128 21.32 -10.02 -1.20
CA TYR A 128 21.11 -11.48 -1.14
C TYR A 128 20.22 -12.01 -2.26
N THR A 129 19.86 -11.15 -3.22
CA THR A 129 18.98 -11.47 -4.35
C THR A 129 19.62 -11.10 -5.67
N ASN A 130 19.05 -11.56 -6.78
CA ASN A 130 19.42 -11.14 -8.13
C ASN A 130 18.56 -9.94 -8.59
N PHE A 131 17.97 -9.18 -7.67
CA PHE A 131 17.11 -8.06 -8.00
C PHE A 131 17.94 -6.84 -8.43
N SER A 132 17.61 -6.24 -9.57
CA SER A 132 18.14 -4.96 -10.03
C SER A 132 17.03 -3.90 -9.95
N VAL A 133 17.26 -2.90 -9.12
CA VAL A 133 16.36 -1.76 -8.96
C VAL A 133 16.27 -1.00 -10.29
N GLU A 134 17.41 -0.75 -10.94
CA GLU A 134 17.50 0.00 -12.19
C GLU A 134 16.67 -0.65 -13.30
N ARG A 135 16.76 -1.98 -13.42
CA ARG A 135 15.97 -2.73 -14.40
C ARG A 135 14.48 -2.68 -14.08
N PHE A 136 14.13 -2.89 -12.81
CA PHE A 136 12.73 -2.89 -12.36
C PHE A 136 12.08 -1.51 -12.58
N GLU A 137 12.80 -0.44 -12.26
CA GLU A 137 12.37 0.93 -12.48
C GLU A 137 12.21 1.25 -13.98
N ALA A 138 13.16 0.81 -14.82
CA ALA A 138 13.06 0.97 -16.28
C ALA A 138 11.84 0.25 -16.85
N ASP A 139 11.55 -0.98 -16.37
CA ASP A 139 10.38 -1.75 -16.78
C ASP A 139 9.08 -1.03 -16.35
N ILE A 140 9.02 -0.45 -15.12
CA ILE A 140 7.89 0.37 -14.67
C ILE A 140 7.72 1.60 -15.57
N HIS A 141 8.77 2.37 -15.81
CA HIS A 141 8.69 3.59 -16.62
C HIS A 141 8.35 3.32 -18.09
N SER A 142 8.63 2.12 -18.60
CA SER A 142 8.15 1.69 -19.91
C SER A 142 6.63 1.50 -19.97
N LEU A 143 5.99 1.18 -18.83
CA LEU A 143 4.56 0.99 -18.69
C LEU A 143 3.84 2.29 -18.28
N ASN A 144 4.45 3.07 -17.39
CA ASN A 144 3.94 4.31 -16.85
C ASN A 144 5.09 5.29 -16.56
N ALA A 145 5.35 6.17 -17.52
CA ALA A 145 6.44 7.16 -17.42
C ALA A 145 6.25 8.17 -16.26
N ASN A 146 5.06 8.32 -15.73
CA ASN A 146 4.73 9.26 -14.66
C ASN A 146 4.78 8.63 -13.27
N ALA A 147 4.88 7.30 -13.15
CA ALA A 147 4.96 6.63 -11.86
C ALA A 147 6.19 7.07 -11.08
N LYS A 148 6.00 7.43 -9.82
CA LYS A 148 7.12 7.69 -8.90
C LYS A 148 7.56 6.37 -8.28
N VAL A 149 8.83 6.03 -8.40
CA VAL A 149 9.39 4.78 -7.86
C VAL A 149 10.29 5.09 -6.68
N TYR A 150 10.05 4.44 -5.55
CA TYR A 150 10.84 4.59 -4.33
C TYR A 150 11.27 3.23 -3.80
N THR A 151 12.49 3.18 -3.30
CA THR A 151 13.02 2.00 -2.60
C THR A 151 12.91 2.20 -1.10
N CYS A 152 12.48 1.19 -0.37
CA CYS A 152 12.35 1.26 1.08
C CYS A 152 12.64 -0.08 1.75
N SER A 153 12.91 -0.01 3.03
CA SER A 153 12.81 -1.15 3.95
C SER A 153 11.93 -0.77 5.12
N ALA A 154 10.72 -1.26 5.12
CA ALA A 154 9.79 -1.08 6.22
C ALA A 154 10.38 -1.65 7.54
N PHE A 155 11.08 -2.77 7.46
CA PHE A 155 11.71 -3.41 8.63
C PHE A 155 12.87 -2.59 9.21
N LYS A 156 13.69 -1.96 8.36
CA LYS A 156 14.84 -1.15 8.77
C LYS A 156 14.51 0.33 8.91
N GLN A 157 13.29 0.73 8.56
CA GLN A 157 12.86 2.14 8.51
C GLN A 157 13.77 3.01 7.61
N ILE A 158 14.09 2.49 6.43
CA ILE A 158 14.93 3.16 5.42
C ILE A 158 14.07 3.56 4.24
N GLY A 159 14.26 4.76 3.69
CA GLY A 159 13.59 5.24 2.47
C GLY A 159 12.08 5.46 2.64
N LEU A 160 11.63 5.77 3.86
CA LEU A 160 10.20 6.01 4.15
C LEU A 160 9.79 7.47 3.99
N GLU A 161 10.76 8.40 3.89
CA GLU A 161 10.52 9.84 3.81
C GLU A 161 9.51 10.23 2.72
N PRO A 162 9.66 9.76 1.46
CA PRO A 162 8.72 10.13 0.40
C PRO A 162 7.30 9.64 0.67
N ILE A 163 7.17 8.52 1.36
CA ILE A 163 5.87 7.95 1.73
C ILE A 163 5.24 8.78 2.85
N ILE A 164 6.02 9.13 3.87
CA ILE A 164 5.57 9.96 4.98
C ILE A 164 5.11 11.33 4.48
N GLU A 165 5.84 11.92 3.52
CA GLU A 165 5.46 13.19 2.92
C GLU A 165 4.10 13.15 2.19
N LEU A 166 3.70 12.00 1.65
CA LEU A 166 2.36 11.85 1.06
C LEU A 166 1.24 12.03 2.10
N PHE A 167 1.52 11.72 3.37
CA PHE A 167 0.55 11.85 4.46
C PHE A 167 0.69 13.17 5.23
N ALA A 168 1.88 13.79 5.26
CA ALA A 168 2.17 14.97 6.07
C ALA A 168 1.84 16.30 5.37
N ASN A 169 1.74 16.33 4.04
CA ASN A 169 1.59 17.56 3.23
C ASN A 169 0.16 17.80 2.74
N LYS A 170 -0.85 17.60 3.60
CA LYS A 170 -2.25 17.98 3.29
C LYS A 170 -2.78 19.00 4.26
#